data_03252446e73f0aa619eae34724fa398e
#
_entry.id   03252446e73f0aa619eae34724fa398e
#
_cell.length_a   1.000
_cell.length_b   1.000
_cell.length_c   1.000
_cell.angle_alpha   90.00
_cell.angle_beta   90.00
_cell.angle_gamma   90.00
#
_symmetry.space_group_name_H-M   'P 1'
#
loop_
_entity.id
_entity.type
_entity.pdbx_description
1 polymer ?
#
loop_
_entity_poly.entity_id
_entity_poly.type
_entity_poly.pdbx_seq_one_letter_code
_entity_poly.pdbx_strand_id
1 'polypeptide(L)'
;MPFDGVDQETVNRLPRLSELHDAYGVQVNSISVDELFDLYERTGFLYPDKAARLLPHLGRVKENWRRMFDAGESLLYVFTAGDQREGRAALAVFRTTHRGWTYQHLVSEDNPFGSRSVMLAAGAAMILKGSDESAQNWFRPENRFPARVFGSMIEAIGGSLSSVQNYAYFSIPRTVALPSDQGIRVVPYDAAHNKDLCSLAELTRGRVFVTAEELATDVPLKSLDLLYRRVGLRRTRHVWLAYRQKWPVGAAIAYRGPLGLNFSFLENRCDLLLASDLTETEQQRVAAGLLGAAVTAYDTFELDFIPLVAGESAMPVLLNLGAQFVRHYCQCIWLKDGYPRSYRHVDSFYSKVLDRARKKTVQPSALLESVR
;
A
#
# COMPACT_ATOMS: atom_id res chain seq x y z
N MET A 1 24.24 13.24 6.94
CA MET A 1 24.74 12.19 7.85
C MET A 1 25.14 11.00 7.00
N PRO A 2 26.33 10.42 7.17
CA PRO A 2 26.68 9.20 6.45
C PRO A 2 25.72 8.09 6.88
N PHE A 3 25.45 7.17 5.98
CA PHE A 3 24.56 6.01 6.17
C PHE A 3 25.23 5.00 7.13
N ASP A 4 25.15 5.22 8.43
CA ASP A 4 25.63 4.28 9.43
C ASP A 4 24.78 3.00 9.37
N GLY A 5 25.38 1.92 8.86
CA GLY A 5 24.77 0.59 8.76
C GLY A 5 24.30 0.17 7.37
N VAL A 6 24.40 0.98 6.34
CA VAL A 6 24.17 0.57 4.95
C VAL A 6 25.42 -0.11 4.44
N ASP A 7 25.28 -1.34 3.91
CA ASP A 7 26.33 -2.00 3.15
C ASP A 7 26.66 -1.14 1.91
N GLN A 8 27.70 -0.30 2.07
CA GLN A 8 28.16 0.64 1.04
C GLN A 8 28.52 -0.11 -0.26
N GLU A 9 28.92 -1.37 -0.17
CA GLU A 9 29.21 -2.22 -1.31
C GLU A 9 27.94 -2.48 -2.15
N THR A 10 26.80 -2.73 -1.51
CA THR A 10 25.52 -2.89 -2.22
C THR A 10 25.10 -1.59 -2.92
N VAL A 11 25.23 -0.44 -2.24
CA VAL A 11 24.86 0.87 -2.83
C VAL A 11 25.76 1.21 -4.01
N ASN A 12 27.07 0.97 -3.91
CA ASN A 12 28.03 1.27 -4.97
C ASN A 12 27.88 0.39 -6.22
N ARG A 13 27.18 -0.75 -6.11
CA ARG A 13 26.89 -1.66 -7.23
C ARG A 13 25.55 -1.38 -7.91
N LEU A 14 24.73 -0.47 -7.39
CA LEU A 14 23.45 -0.17 -7.99
C LEU A 14 23.62 0.67 -9.26
N PRO A 15 22.90 0.34 -10.34
CA PRO A 15 22.87 1.16 -11.55
C PRO A 15 22.13 2.47 -11.27
N ARG A 16 22.56 3.58 -11.89
CA ARG A 16 21.82 4.85 -11.83
C ARG A 16 20.42 4.69 -12.41
N LEU A 17 19.51 5.60 -12.08
CA LEU A 17 18.13 5.56 -12.63
C LEU A 17 18.11 5.53 -14.16
N SER A 18 19.03 6.27 -14.81
CA SER A 18 19.20 6.25 -16.27
C SER A 18 19.77 4.95 -16.84
N GLU A 19 20.33 4.09 -16.00
CA GLU A 19 20.98 2.83 -16.38
C GLU A 19 20.09 1.61 -16.08
N LEU A 20 18.87 1.80 -15.55
CA LEU A 20 17.96 0.69 -15.20
C LEU A 20 17.60 -0.17 -16.41
N HIS A 21 17.50 0.44 -17.60
CA HIS A 21 17.25 -0.30 -18.84
C HIS A 21 18.37 -1.28 -19.12
N ASP A 22 19.62 -0.82 -19.12
CA ASP A 22 20.78 -1.64 -19.46
C ASP A 22 21.05 -2.71 -18.40
N ALA A 23 20.83 -2.36 -17.11
CA ALA A 23 21.10 -3.25 -16.00
C ALA A 23 20.02 -4.36 -15.80
N TYR A 24 18.75 -4.03 -16.05
CA TYR A 24 17.63 -4.92 -15.73
C TYR A 24 16.69 -5.19 -16.90
N GLY A 25 16.90 -4.57 -18.08
CA GLY A 25 15.97 -4.62 -19.19
C GLY A 25 14.62 -3.95 -18.88
N VAL A 26 14.63 -2.92 -18.01
CA VAL A 26 13.42 -2.29 -17.49
C VAL A 26 13.25 -0.89 -18.06
N GLN A 27 12.04 -0.60 -18.52
CA GLN A 27 11.62 0.75 -18.90
C GLN A 27 10.77 1.36 -17.77
N VAL A 28 10.84 2.69 -17.63
CA VAL A 28 10.09 3.45 -16.61
C VAL A 28 9.12 4.38 -17.30
N ASN A 29 7.85 4.32 -16.90
CA ASN A 29 6.75 5.16 -17.42
C ASN A 29 6.61 5.17 -18.96
N SER A 30 7.03 4.10 -19.64
CA SER A 30 7.01 4.00 -21.10
C SER A 30 5.76 3.32 -21.68
N ILE A 31 5.00 2.60 -20.83
CA ILE A 31 3.75 1.96 -21.21
C ILE A 31 2.59 2.97 -21.17
N SER A 32 1.68 2.93 -22.12
CA SER A 32 0.47 3.72 -22.05
C SER A 32 -0.50 3.18 -20.99
N VAL A 33 -1.41 4.05 -20.52
CA VAL A 33 -2.43 3.64 -19.53
C VAL A 33 -3.32 2.53 -20.08
N ASP A 34 -3.68 2.59 -21.35
CA ASP A 34 -4.55 1.60 -21.97
C ASP A 34 -3.83 0.24 -22.09
N GLU A 35 -2.58 0.20 -22.55
CA GLU A 35 -1.77 -1.02 -22.57
C GLU A 35 -1.54 -1.61 -21.16
N LEU A 36 -1.36 -0.75 -20.14
CA LEU A 36 -1.19 -1.19 -18.77
C LEU A 36 -2.48 -1.84 -18.22
N PHE A 37 -3.65 -1.27 -18.53
CA PHE A 37 -4.93 -1.84 -18.12
C PHE A 37 -5.24 -3.14 -18.86
N ASP A 38 -4.91 -3.22 -20.15
CA ASP A 38 -5.00 -4.46 -20.92
C ASP A 38 -4.10 -5.56 -20.32
N LEU A 39 -2.89 -5.20 -19.86
CA LEU A 39 -2.00 -6.13 -19.16
C LEU A 39 -2.62 -6.61 -17.84
N TYR A 40 -3.28 -5.74 -17.08
CA TYR A 40 -4.00 -6.12 -15.85
C TYR A 40 -5.16 -7.09 -16.12
N GLU A 41 -5.85 -6.95 -17.24
CA GLU A 41 -6.91 -7.86 -17.65
C GLU A 41 -6.33 -9.23 -18.08
N ARG A 42 -5.35 -9.24 -19.00
CA ARG A 42 -4.73 -10.48 -19.49
C ARG A 42 -4.06 -11.30 -18.41
N THR A 43 -3.48 -10.67 -17.42
CA THR A 43 -2.85 -11.36 -16.27
C THR A 43 -3.85 -11.82 -15.21
N GLY A 44 -5.15 -11.55 -15.38
CA GLY A 44 -6.18 -11.86 -14.40
C GLY A 44 -6.05 -11.05 -13.11
N PHE A 45 -5.27 -9.97 -13.11
CA PHE A 45 -5.15 -9.07 -11.96
C PHE A 45 -6.47 -8.33 -11.70
N LEU A 46 -7.19 -7.97 -12.77
CA LEU A 46 -8.57 -7.50 -12.74
C LEU A 46 -9.54 -8.69 -12.77
N TYR A 47 -9.58 -9.46 -11.68
CA TYR A 47 -10.56 -10.56 -11.56
C TYR A 47 -12.00 -10.01 -11.47
N PRO A 48 -13.04 -10.83 -11.80
CA PRO A 48 -14.43 -10.38 -12.02
C PRO A 48 -14.99 -9.44 -10.96
N ASP A 49 -14.86 -9.76 -9.67
CA ASP A 49 -15.38 -8.91 -8.58
C ASP A 49 -14.68 -7.55 -8.51
N LYS A 50 -13.38 -7.50 -8.81
CA LYS A 50 -12.61 -6.26 -8.83
C LYS A 50 -12.99 -5.43 -10.05
N ALA A 51 -13.12 -6.07 -11.21
CA ALA A 51 -13.56 -5.45 -12.44
C ALA A 51 -14.97 -4.85 -12.28
N ALA A 52 -15.92 -5.61 -11.74
CA ALA A 52 -17.29 -5.15 -11.53
C ALA A 52 -17.37 -3.87 -10.67
N ARG A 53 -16.52 -3.74 -9.64
CA ARG A 53 -16.44 -2.54 -8.80
C ARG A 53 -15.79 -1.35 -9.50
N LEU A 54 -14.87 -1.58 -10.43
CA LEU A 54 -14.16 -0.53 -11.17
C LEU A 54 -14.90 -0.07 -12.42
N LEU A 55 -15.64 -0.96 -13.08
CA LEU A 55 -16.32 -0.69 -14.35
C LEU A 55 -17.16 0.61 -14.35
N PRO A 56 -18.00 0.90 -13.32
CA PRO A 56 -18.79 2.12 -13.28
C PRO A 56 -17.93 3.40 -13.29
N HIS A 57 -16.66 3.29 -12.89
CA HIS A 57 -15.74 4.39 -12.71
C HIS A 57 -14.51 4.32 -13.63
N LEU A 58 -14.46 3.34 -14.55
CA LEU A 58 -13.24 3.03 -15.32
C LEU A 58 -12.68 4.21 -16.09
N GLY A 59 -13.54 5.01 -16.72
CA GLY A 59 -13.10 6.22 -17.44
C GLY A 59 -12.39 7.21 -16.51
N ARG A 60 -12.96 7.45 -15.31
CA ARG A 60 -12.36 8.31 -14.30
C ARG A 60 -11.05 7.74 -13.76
N VAL A 61 -11.02 6.43 -13.52
CA VAL A 61 -9.81 5.73 -13.06
C VAL A 61 -8.68 5.86 -14.09
N LYS A 62 -8.94 5.55 -15.36
CA LYS A 62 -7.95 5.71 -16.43
C LYS A 62 -7.47 7.16 -16.56
N GLU A 63 -8.38 8.13 -16.44
CA GLU A 63 -8.02 9.56 -16.47
C GLU A 63 -7.11 9.92 -15.28
N ASN A 64 -7.41 9.46 -14.07
CA ASN A 64 -6.54 9.67 -12.91
C ASN A 64 -5.14 9.06 -13.13
N TRP A 65 -5.05 7.87 -13.74
CA TRP A 65 -3.78 7.25 -14.09
C TRP A 65 -3.02 8.07 -15.13
N ARG A 66 -3.67 8.61 -16.19
CA ARG A 66 -3.01 9.49 -17.18
C ARG A 66 -2.38 10.70 -16.51
N ARG A 67 -3.12 11.36 -15.61
CA ARG A 67 -2.60 12.50 -14.85
C ARG A 67 -1.44 12.11 -13.92
N MET A 68 -1.44 10.90 -13.36
CA MET A 68 -0.30 10.40 -12.60
C MET A 68 0.92 10.17 -13.50
N PHE A 69 0.74 9.66 -14.72
CA PHE A 69 1.81 9.56 -15.72
C PHE A 69 2.35 10.93 -16.12
N ASP A 70 1.49 11.95 -16.28
CA ASP A 70 1.91 13.34 -16.55
C ASP A 70 2.75 13.94 -15.41
N ALA A 71 2.50 13.53 -14.16
CA ALA A 71 3.31 13.91 -13.01
C ALA A 71 4.70 13.22 -13.02
N GLY A 72 4.81 12.11 -13.73
CA GLY A 72 6.03 11.33 -13.86
C GLY A 72 6.58 10.89 -12.51
N GLU A 73 7.90 10.80 -12.43
CA GLU A 73 8.66 10.32 -11.28
C GLU A 73 8.46 11.12 -9.97
N SER A 74 7.79 12.25 -10.02
CA SER A 74 7.42 12.97 -8.81
C SER A 74 6.32 12.27 -8.02
N LEU A 75 5.42 11.53 -8.70
CA LEU A 75 4.28 10.84 -8.10
C LEU A 75 4.17 9.36 -8.46
N LEU A 76 4.67 8.93 -9.63
CA LEU A 76 4.46 7.59 -10.16
C LEU A 76 5.69 7.04 -10.86
N TYR A 77 6.02 5.80 -10.56
CA TYR A 77 6.85 4.92 -11.37
C TYR A 77 6.03 3.72 -11.82
N VAL A 78 6.03 3.45 -13.12
CA VAL A 78 5.58 2.18 -13.67
C VAL A 78 6.78 1.53 -14.33
N PHE A 79 7.33 0.53 -13.66
CA PHE A 79 8.43 -0.29 -14.17
C PHE A 79 7.86 -1.37 -15.06
N THR A 80 8.37 -1.53 -16.28
CA THR A 80 7.96 -2.58 -17.21
C THR A 80 9.16 -3.32 -17.76
N ALA A 81 9.05 -4.64 -17.90
CA ALA A 81 10.06 -5.51 -18.47
C ALA A 81 9.44 -6.54 -19.41
N GLY A 82 10.20 -7.00 -20.41
CA GLY A 82 9.74 -7.91 -21.44
C GLY A 82 8.89 -7.24 -22.52
N ASP A 83 8.48 -8.05 -23.48
CA ASP A 83 7.63 -7.63 -24.61
C ASP A 83 6.48 -8.63 -24.84
N GLN A 84 5.78 -8.49 -25.98
CA GLN A 84 4.67 -9.39 -26.31
C GLN A 84 5.10 -10.84 -26.62
N ARG A 85 6.39 -11.08 -26.95
CA ARG A 85 6.91 -12.41 -27.29
C ARG A 85 7.38 -13.15 -26.05
N GLU A 86 8.03 -12.42 -25.13
CA GLU A 86 8.60 -12.96 -23.91
C GLU A 86 7.63 -12.94 -22.73
N GLY A 87 6.49 -12.26 -22.89
CA GLY A 87 5.56 -11.91 -21.84
C GLY A 87 6.02 -10.66 -21.07
N ARG A 88 5.08 -9.78 -20.78
CA ARG A 88 5.34 -8.52 -20.05
C ARG A 88 5.20 -8.71 -18.54
N ALA A 89 6.02 -8.01 -17.81
CA ALA A 89 5.83 -7.77 -16.37
C ALA A 89 5.75 -6.26 -16.09
N ALA A 90 4.93 -5.88 -15.13
CA ALA A 90 4.81 -4.49 -14.68
C ALA A 90 4.68 -4.40 -13.16
N LEU A 91 5.19 -3.30 -12.63
CA LEU A 91 5.04 -2.92 -11.22
C LEU A 91 4.77 -1.41 -11.15
N ALA A 92 3.69 -1.02 -10.50
CA ALA A 92 3.40 0.38 -10.21
C ALA A 92 3.85 0.73 -8.78
N VAL A 93 4.53 1.88 -8.64
CA VAL A 93 4.96 2.43 -7.36
C VAL A 93 4.57 3.90 -7.34
N PHE A 94 3.70 4.30 -6.42
CA PHE A 94 3.23 5.68 -6.36
C PHE A 94 3.35 6.29 -4.96
N ARG A 95 3.49 7.59 -4.93
CA ARG A 95 3.74 8.36 -3.71
C ARG A 95 2.46 8.52 -2.89
N THR A 96 2.50 8.06 -1.64
CA THR A 96 1.34 8.03 -0.73
C THR A 96 1.45 8.97 0.45
N THR A 97 2.69 9.30 0.87
CA THR A 97 3.02 10.41 1.77
C THR A 97 4.09 11.28 1.13
N HIS A 98 4.50 12.38 1.75
CA HIS A 98 5.50 13.26 1.13
C HIS A 98 6.82 12.54 0.84
N ARG A 99 7.20 11.58 1.68
CA ARG A 99 8.46 10.79 1.58
C ARG A 99 8.22 9.28 1.55
N GLY A 100 6.98 8.84 1.36
CA GLY A 100 6.60 7.42 1.35
C GLY A 100 5.96 6.98 0.04
N TRP A 101 6.26 5.73 -0.35
CA TRP A 101 5.83 5.11 -1.60
C TRP A 101 5.08 3.81 -1.36
N THR A 102 4.11 3.52 -2.19
CA THR A 102 3.36 2.29 -2.16
C THR A 102 3.63 1.47 -3.42
N TYR A 103 4.13 0.25 -3.22
CA TYR A 103 4.31 -0.75 -4.26
C TYR A 103 2.98 -1.44 -4.52
N GLN A 104 2.53 -1.45 -5.77
CA GLN A 104 1.26 -2.06 -6.13
C GLN A 104 1.25 -2.63 -7.53
N HIS A 105 0.27 -3.48 -7.78
CA HIS A 105 -0.02 -3.98 -9.12
C HIS A 105 1.17 -4.67 -9.79
N LEU A 106 1.92 -5.48 -9.01
CA LEU A 106 2.88 -6.40 -9.61
C LEU A 106 2.13 -7.46 -10.41
N VAL A 107 2.33 -7.46 -11.72
CA VAL A 107 1.72 -8.39 -12.68
C VAL A 107 2.77 -8.95 -13.63
N SER A 108 2.52 -10.15 -14.15
CA SER A 108 3.41 -10.80 -15.10
C SER A 108 2.65 -11.79 -15.97
N GLU A 109 2.93 -11.80 -17.25
CA GLU A 109 2.46 -12.80 -18.24
C GLU A 109 3.43 -13.97 -18.26
N ASP A 110 3.43 -14.82 -17.19
CA ASP A 110 4.31 -15.99 -17.04
C ASP A 110 5.82 -15.72 -17.23
N ASN A 111 6.23 -14.46 -17.01
CA ASN A 111 7.62 -14.01 -17.10
C ASN A 111 8.23 -13.75 -15.71
N PRO A 112 8.77 -14.79 -15.04
CA PRO A 112 9.38 -14.62 -13.72
C PRO A 112 10.68 -13.79 -13.76
N PHE A 113 11.37 -13.74 -14.91
CA PHE A 113 12.54 -12.88 -15.11
C PHE A 113 12.13 -11.41 -15.15
N GLY A 114 11.06 -11.09 -15.90
CA GLY A 114 10.49 -9.74 -15.93
C GLY A 114 10.01 -9.29 -14.56
N SER A 115 9.33 -10.17 -13.81
CA SER A 115 8.93 -9.86 -12.42
C SER A 115 10.13 -9.55 -11.51
N ARG A 116 11.22 -10.32 -11.62
CA ARG A 116 12.47 -10.03 -10.91
C ARG A 116 13.04 -8.66 -11.29
N SER A 117 13.14 -8.40 -12.60
CA SER A 117 13.69 -7.18 -13.16
C SER A 117 12.95 -5.93 -12.64
N VAL A 118 11.61 -5.89 -12.72
CA VAL A 118 10.82 -4.74 -12.24
C VAL A 118 10.92 -4.55 -10.73
N MET A 119 10.99 -5.61 -9.94
CA MET A 119 11.15 -5.54 -8.50
C MET A 119 12.53 -5.03 -8.09
N LEU A 120 13.60 -5.47 -8.75
CA LEU A 120 14.95 -5.01 -8.48
C LEU A 120 15.16 -3.57 -8.94
N ALA A 121 14.64 -3.20 -10.12
CA ALA A 121 14.68 -1.82 -10.60
C ALA A 121 13.97 -0.86 -9.65
N ALA A 122 12.78 -1.24 -9.15
CA ALA A 122 12.06 -0.44 -8.16
C ALA A 122 12.83 -0.31 -6.84
N GLY A 123 13.42 -1.40 -6.35
CA GLY A 123 14.28 -1.38 -5.15
C GLY A 123 15.51 -0.49 -5.32
N ALA A 124 16.20 -0.58 -6.46
CA ALA A 124 17.34 0.28 -6.78
C ALA A 124 16.94 1.77 -6.85
N ALA A 125 15.81 2.08 -7.53
CA ALA A 125 15.29 3.43 -7.63
C ALA A 125 15.03 4.07 -6.24
N MET A 126 14.45 3.33 -5.31
CA MET A 126 14.19 3.83 -3.95
C MET A 126 15.49 4.07 -3.17
N ILE A 127 16.47 3.17 -3.28
CA ILE A 127 17.78 3.36 -2.63
C ILE A 127 18.49 4.61 -3.17
N LEU A 128 18.54 4.75 -4.48
CA LEU A 128 19.26 5.85 -5.15
C LEU A 128 18.62 7.22 -4.88
N LYS A 129 17.32 7.27 -4.72
CA LYS A 129 16.61 8.51 -4.43
C LYS A 129 17.02 9.14 -3.10
N GLY A 130 17.36 8.32 -2.11
CA GLY A 130 17.97 8.75 -0.85
C GLY A 130 17.13 9.68 0.04
N SER A 131 16.12 10.35 -0.51
CA SER A 131 15.24 11.29 0.20
C SER A 131 13.97 10.65 0.76
N ASP A 132 13.65 9.43 0.31
CA ASP A 132 12.43 8.75 0.67
C ASP A 132 12.60 7.98 1.98
N GLU A 133 11.61 8.05 2.87
CA GLU A 133 11.68 7.49 4.23
C GLU A 133 11.10 6.10 4.33
N SER A 134 10.10 5.77 3.50
CA SER A 134 9.38 4.52 3.63
C SER A 134 8.86 4.00 2.30
N ALA A 135 8.68 2.69 2.26
CA ALA A 135 7.91 2.01 1.25
C ALA A 135 6.92 1.05 1.90
N GLN A 136 5.80 0.80 1.24
CA GLN A 136 4.77 -0.10 1.74
C GLN A 136 4.12 -0.89 0.61
N ASN A 137 3.49 -2.00 0.99
CA ASN A 137 2.69 -2.84 0.11
C ASN A 137 1.47 -3.37 0.85
N TRP A 138 0.36 -3.52 0.13
CA TRP A 138 -0.86 -4.14 0.63
C TRP A 138 -1.18 -5.37 -0.20
N PHE A 139 -1.39 -6.52 0.43
CA PHE A 139 -1.78 -7.74 -0.24
C PHE A 139 -2.76 -8.57 0.59
N ARG A 140 -3.45 -9.50 -0.05
CA ARG A 140 -4.32 -10.45 0.62
C ARG A 140 -3.48 -11.56 1.24
N PRO A 141 -3.68 -11.91 2.54
CA PRO A 141 -2.89 -12.95 3.23
C PRO A 141 -2.91 -14.30 2.50
N GLU A 142 -4.03 -14.64 1.87
CA GLU A 142 -4.19 -15.87 1.08
C GLU A 142 -3.42 -15.87 -0.25
N ASN A 143 -2.96 -14.72 -0.72
CA ASN A 143 -2.12 -14.64 -1.91
C ASN A 143 -0.69 -15.08 -1.59
N ARG A 144 -0.38 -16.32 -1.92
CA ARG A 144 0.88 -16.98 -1.57
C ARG A 144 2.13 -16.26 -2.10
N PHE A 145 2.04 -15.65 -3.29
CA PHE A 145 3.22 -15.01 -3.88
C PHE A 145 3.65 -13.76 -3.10
N PRO A 146 2.82 -12.70 -2.95
CA PRO A 146 3.20 -11.54 -2.16
C PRO A 146 3.47 -11.89 -0.69
N ALA A 147 2.75 -12.84 -0.09
CA ALA A 147 3.02 -13.28 1.28
C ALA A 147 4.44 -13.85 1.43
N ARG A 148 4.92 -14.62 0.45
CA ARG A 148 6.30 -15.16 0.46
C ARG A 148 7.34 -14.09 0.18
N VAL A 149 7.10 -13.18 -0.76
CA VAL A 149 8.07 -12.13 -1.12
C VAL A 149 8.16 -11.09 -0.02
N PHE A 150 7.03 -10.45 0.30
CA PHE A 150 7.02 -9.33 1.24
C PHE A 150 7.08 -9.79 2.70
N GLY A 151 6.40 -10.88 3.06
CA GLY A 151 6.46 -11.43 4.42
C GLY A 151 7.88 -11.81 4.83
N SER A 152 8.57 -12.64 4.04
CA SER A 152 9.95 -13.02 4.33
C SER A 152 10.95 -11.86 4.18
N MET A 153 10.64 -10.86 3.34
CA MET A 153 11.43 -9.63 3.23
C MET A 153 11.39 -8.82 4.55
N ILE A 154 10.22 -8.67 5.13
CA ILE A 154 10.05 -7.96 6.42
C ILE A 154 10.84 -8.66 7.53
N GLU A 155 10.80 -9.99 7.59
CA GLU A 155 11.61 -10.78 8.53
C GLU A 155 13.12 -10.53 8.32
N ALA A 156 13.57 -10.49 7.08
CA ALA A 156 14.99 -10.24 6.75
C ALA A 156 15.45 -8.80 7.06
N ILE A 157 14.56 -7.81 7.02
CA ILE A 157 14.86 -6.42 7.37
C ILE A 157 14.98 -6.27 8.89
N GLY A 158 14.03 -6.83 9.65
CA GLY A 158 13.97 -6.75 11.11
C GLY A 158 12.99 -5.72 11.65
N GLY A 159 12.43 -5.99 12.83
CA GLY A 159 11.26 -5.32 13.38
C GLY A 159 11.39 -3.82 13.73
N SER A 160 12.61 -3.28 13.87
CA SER A 160 12.80 -1.82 14.09
C SER A 160 12.69 -1.00 12.82
N LEU A 161 12.91 -1.62 11.65
CA LEU A 161 12.92 -0.97 10.34
C LEU A 161 11.77 -1.40 9.45
N SER A 162 10.95 -2.34 9.92
CA SER A 162 9.86 -2.88 9.13
C SER A 162 8.72 -3.37 10.00
N SER A 163 7.53 -3.50 9.42
CA SER A 163 6.37 -4.09 10.06
C SER A 163 5.52 -4.86 9.06
N VAL A 164 4.87 -5.91 9.55
CA VAL A 164 3.82 -6.64 8.84
C VAL A 164 2.63 -6.82 9.78
N GLN A 165 1.45 -6.40 9.34
CA GLN A 165 0.25 -6.46 10.16
C GLN A 165 -0.96 -6.84 9.31
N ASN A 166 -1.84 -7.66 9.87
CA ASN A 166 -3.10 -8.05 9.27
C ASN A 166 -4.22 -7.16 9.77
N TYR A 167 -5.13 -6.81 8.86
CA TYR A 167 -6.28 -5.96 9.12
C TYR A 167 -7.54 -6.54 8.49
N ALA A 168 -8.65 -6.33 9.16
CA ALA A 168 -9.97 -6.52 8.58
C ALA A 168 -10.33 -5.29 7.73
N TYR A 169 -10.77 -5.54 6.50
CA TYR A 169 -11.24 -4.53 5.56
C TYR A 169 -12.75 -4.64 5.42
N PHE A 170 -13.42 -3.51 5.59
CA PHE A 170 -14.88 -3.38 5.54
C PHE A 170 -15.30 -2.34 4.50
N SER A 171 -16.55 -2.41 4.10
CA SER A 171 -17.29 -1.31 3.50
C SER A 171 -18.38 -0.86 4.46
N ILE A 172 -18.52 0.45 4.68
CA ILE A 172 -19.61 1.01 5.46
C ILE A 172 -20.37 2.03 4.59
N PRO A 173 -21.72 1.93 4.45
CA PRO A 173 -22.49 2.90 3.69
C PRO A 173 -22.30 4.31 4.24
N ARG A 174 -22.13 5.32 3.38
CA ARG A 174 -22.01 6.73 3.82
C ARG A 174 -23.25 7.26 4.52
N THR A 175 -24.39 6.65 4.26
CA THR A 175 -25.70 7.02 4.82
C THR A 175 -26.02 6.27 6.12
N VAL A 176 -25.06 5.49 6.67
CA VAL A 176 -25.32 4.75 7.91
C VAL A 176 -25.64 5.71 9.05
N ALA A 177 -26.75 5.46 9.72
CA ALA A 177 -27.10 6.21 10.93
C ALA A 177 -26.27 5.67 12.10
N LEU A 178 -25.30 6.43 12.53
CA LEU A 178 -24.44 6.10 13.68
C LEU A 178 -25.03 6.72 14.95
N PRO A 179 -25.07 5.96 16.06
CA PRO A 179 -25.56 6.50 17.32
C PRO A 179 -24.64 7.62 17.80
N SER A 180 -25.23 8.76 18.15
CA SER A 180 -24.51 9.82 18.84
C SER A 180 -24.44 9.49 20.33
N ASP A 181 -23.21 9.42 20.87
CA ASP A 181 -23.01 9.18 22.30
C ASP A 181 -22.48 10.45 22.98
N GLN A 182 -23.09 10.77 24.13
CA GLN A 182 -22.72 11.94 24.94
C GLN A 182 -21.48 11.72 25.82
N GLY A 183 -20.95 10.48 25.89
CA GLY A 183 -19.84 10.12 26.79
C GLY A 183 -18.45 10.24 26.17
N ILE A 184 -18.33 10.30 24.83
CA ILE A 184 -17.07 10.34 24.09
C ILE A 184 -16.92 11.67 23.36
N ARG A 185 -15.86 12.41 23.66
CA ARG A 185 -15.55 13.67 22.97
C ARG A 185 -14.72 13.36 21.71
N VAL A 186 -15.30 13.56 20.53
CA VAL A 186 -14.59 13.47 19.25
C VAL A 186 -14.24 14.88 18.77
N VAL A 187 -12.98 15.08 18.39
CA VAL A 187 -12.47 16.36 17.89
C VAL A 187 -11.71 16.18 16.58
N PRO A 188 -11.82 17.12 15.65
CA PRO A 188 -10.94 17.14 14.49
C PRO A 188 -9.50 17.41 14.94
N TYR A 189 -8.54 16.85 14.20
CA TYR A 189 -7.13 17.05 14.47
C TYR A 189 -6.73 18.52 14.28
N ASP A 190 -5.92 19.00 15.23
CA ASP A 190 -5.05 20.16 15.07
C ASP A 190 -3.63 19.83 15.61
N ALA A 191 -2.70 20.75 15.47
CA ALA A 191 -1.31 20.53 15.87
C ALA A 191 -1.13 20.25 17.38
N ALA A 192 -2.04 20.73 18.25
CA ALA A 192 -1.99 20.46 19.68
C ALA A 192 -2.26 18.97 20.00
N HIS A 193 -2.99 18.27 19.13
CA HIS A 193 -3.30 16.84 19.28
C HIS A 193 -2.21 15.91 18.73
N ASN A 194 -1.11 16.45 18.14
CA ASN A 194 -0.12 15.62 17.41
C ASN A 194 0.51 14.54 18.31
N LYS A 195 0.89 14.91 19.54
CA LYS A 195 1.46 13.95 20.49
C LYS A 195 0.49 12.82 20.83
N ASP A 196 -0.77 13.12 21.02
CA ASP A 196 -1.82 12.16 21.34
C ASP A 196 -2.03 11.19 20.16
N LEU A 197 -2.11 11.73 18.93
CA LEU A 197 -2.22 10.94 17.72
C LEU A 197 -1.04 9.99 17.54
N CYS A 198 0.19 10.51 17.64
CA CYS A 198 1.39 9.69 17.47
C CYS A 198 1.48 8.59 18.53
N SER A 199 1.19 8.91 19.80
CA SER A 199 1.22 7.93 20.89
C SER A 199 0.18 6.83 20.70
N LEU A 200 -1.06 7.19 20.33
CA LEU A 200 -2.11 6.21 20.03
C LEU A 200 -1.77 5.35 18.81
N ALA A 201 -1.28 5.97 17.75
CA ALA A 201 -0.88 5.24 16.54
C ALA A 201 0.32 4.31 16.80
N GLU A 202 1.28 4.73 17.63
CA GLU A 202 2.41 3.87 18.03
C GLU A 202 1.95 2.66 18.85
N LEU A 203 1.01 2.85 19.76
CA LEU A 203 0.42 1.75 20.56
C LEU A 203 -0.39 0.76 19.72
N THR A 204 -1.11 1.25 18.70
CA THR A 204 -2.05 0.43 17.92
C THR A 204 -1.45 -0.14 16.64
N ARG A 205 -0.53 0.58 16.00
CA ARG A 205 0.05 0.28 14.68
C ARG A 205 1.58 0.16 14.70
N GLY A 206 2.22 0.58 15.79
CA GLY A 206 3.67 0.58 15.93
C GLY A 206 4.37 1.81 15.32
N ARG A 207 5.61 2.01 15.76
CA ARG A 207 6.44 3.17 15.37
C ARG A 207 6.72 3.24 13.87
N VAL A 208 6.91 2.09 13.22
CA VAL A 208 7.15 2.01 11.77
C VAL A 208 5.99 2.63 11.00
N PHE A 209 4.74 2.38 11.42
CA PHE A 209 3.54 3.00 10.82
C PHE A 209 3.54 4.52 11.02
N VAL A 210 3.82 5.01 12.24
CA VAL A 210 3.87 6.45 12.53
C VAL A 210 4.87 7.18 11.65
N THR A 211 6.05 6.58 11.44
CA THR A 211 7.10 7.12 10.57
C THR A 211 6.67 7.09 9.10
N ALA A 212 6.18 5.96 8.61
CA ALA A 212 5.81 5.76 7.21
C ALA A 212 4.62 6.64 6.78
N GLU A 213 3.67 6.84 7.68
CA GLU A 213 2.52 7.71 7.43
C GLU A 213 2.81 9.19 7.76
N GLU A 214 4.03 9.53 8.16
CA GLU A 214 4.44 10.92 8.49
C GLU A 214 3.50 11.60 9.49
N LEU A 215 2.99 10.86 10.49
CA LEU A 215 2.03 11.39 11.46
C LEU A 215 2.64 12.44 12.37
N ALA A 216 3.97 12.51 12.50
CA ALA A 216 4.66 13.51 13.28
C ALA A 216 4.91 14.83 12.53
N THR A 217 4.85 14.84 11.19
CA THR A 217 5.38 15.96 10.39
C THR A 217 4.38 16.58 9.43
N ASP A 218 3.56 15.79 8.75
CA ASP A 218 2.59 16.30 7.76
C ASP A 218 1.26 15.52 7.82
N VAL A 219 0.57 15.60 8.96
CA VAL A 219 -0.69 14.87 9.19
C VAL A 219 -1.73 15.14 8.09
N PRO A 220 -1.97 16.38 7.63
CA PRO A 220 -2.95 16.65 6.56
C PRO A 220 -2.44 16.35 5.15
N LEU A 221 -1.21 15.87 4.96
CA LEU A 221 -0.55 15.66 3.67
C LEU A 221 -0.47 16.93 2.78
N LYS A 222 -0.31 18.10 3.39
CA LYS A 222 -0.31 19.39 2.65
C LYS A 222 0.80 19.44 1.60
N SER A 223 2.00 18.99 1.94
CA SER A 223 3.16 18.97 1.04
C SER A 223 2.93 18.05 -0.16
N LEU A 224 2.32 16.88 0.09
CA LEU A 224 2.00 15.94 -0.97
C LEU A 224 0.82 16.42 -1.83
N ASP A 225 -0.24 17.00 -1.25
CA ASP A 225 -1.38 17.54 -2.01
C ASP A 225 -0.94 18.61 -3.02
N LEU A 226 0.08 19.41 -2.70
CA LEU A 226 0.64 20.37 -3.65
C LEU A 226 1.21 19.70 -4.92
N LEU A 227 1.84 18.53 -4.78
CA LEU A 227 2.35 17.78 -5.93
C LEU A 227 1.20 17.21 -6.77
N TYR A 228 0.18 16.63 -6.13
CA TYR A 228 -1.00 16.10 -6.82
C TYR A 228 -1.78 17.20 -7.56
N ARG A 229 -1.91 18.40 -6.98
CA ARG A 229 -2.60 19.54 -7.61
C ARG A 229 -1.95 20.00 -8.91
N ARG A 230 -0.64 19.83 -9.08
CA ARG A 230 0.06 20.21 -10.33
C ARG A 230 -0.48 19.47 -11.56
N VAL A 231 -1.05 18.29 -11.36
CA VAL A 231 -1.67 17.48 -12.41
C VAL A 231 -3.20 17.38 -12.26
N GLY A 232 -3.80 18.34 -11.53
CA GLY A 232 -5.26 18.42 -11.37
C GLY A 232 -5.86 17.31 -10.49
N LEU A 233 -5.04 16.66 -9.67
CA LEU A 233 -5.46 15.65 -8.70
C LEU A 233 -5.42 16.19 -7.27
N ARG A 234 -5.94 15.44 -6.32
CA ARG A 234 -5.90 15.78 -4.90
C ARG A 234 -5.49 14.56 -4.07
N ARG A 235 -4.71 14.81 -3.01
CA ARG A 235 -4.44 13.82 -1.99
C ARG A 235 -4.41 14.48 -0.63
N THR A 236 -5.38 14.14 0.22
CA THR A 236 -5.55 14.72 1.57
C THR A 236 -5.73 13.62 2.60
N ARG A 237 -5.54 13.99 3.85
CA ARG A 237 -5.81 13.14 5.01
C ARG A 237 -6.51 13.98 6.06
N HIS A 238 -7.61 13.46 6.57
CA HIS A 238 -8.41 14.05 7.63
C HIS A 238 -8.34 13.12 8.85
N VAL A 239 -8.18 13.70 10.02
CA VAL A 239 -8.01 12.93 11.26
C VAL A 239 -8.94 13.46 12.32
N TRP A 240 -9.56 12.54 13.05
CA TRP A 240 -10.32 12.82 14.27
C TRP A 240 -9.79 11.97 15.40
N LEU A 241 -9.79 12.52 16.60
CA LEU A 241 -9.42 11.82 17.83
C LEU A 241 -10.63 11.75 18.76
N ALA A 242 -10.78 10.61 19.41
CA ALA A 242 -11.75 10.38 20.45
C ALA A 242 -11.08 10.36 21.81
N TYR A 243 -11.67 11.05 22.77
CA TYR A 243 -11.14 11.17 24.12
C TYR A 243 -12.12 10.62 25.15
N ARG A 244 -11.58 9.80 26.06
CA ARG A 244 -12.21 9.47 27.35
C ARG A 244 -11.58 10.37 28.39
N GLN A 245 -12.34 11.42 28.85
CA GLN A 245 -11.80 12.53 29.65
C GLN A 245 -10.65 13.25 28.90
N LYS A 246 -9.39 13.09 29.35
CA LYS A 246 -8.19 13.68 28.75
C LYS A 246 -7.33 12.70 27.96
N TRP A 247 -7.70 11.41 27.94
CA TRP A 247 -6.89 10.36 27.33
C TRP A 247 -7.39 10.06 25.93
N PRO A 248 -6.52 10.06 24.90
CA PRO A 248 -6.89 9.60 23.57
C PRO A 248 -7.15 8.11 23.59
N VAL A 249 -8.35 7.70 23.18
CA VAL A 249 -8.78 6.29 23.18
C VAL A 249 -9.11 5.76 21.79
N GLY A 250 -9.12 6.63 20.79
CA GLY A 250 -9.33 6.24 19.41
C GLY A 250 -8.99 7.34 18.42
N ALA A 251 -8.76 6.96 17.17
CA ALA A 251 -8.62 7.89 16.05
C ALA A 251 -9.23 7.30 14.77
N ALA A 252 -9.79 8.17 13.94
CA ALA A 252 -10.13 7.88 12.55
C ALA A 252 -9.19 8.67 11.64
N ILE A 253 -8.52 7.98 10.72
CA ILE A 253 -7.60 8.57 9.76
C ILE A 253 -8.18 8.32 8.36
N ALA A 254 -8.86 9.31 7.78
CA ALA A 254 -9.51 9.24 6.50
C ALA A 254 -8.56 9.72 5.39
N TYR A 255 -8.15 8.83 4.51
CA TYR A 255 -7.35 9.15 3.33
C TYR A 255 -8.26 9.44 2.14
N ARG A 256 -7.94 10.46 1.38
CA ARG A 256 -8.63 10.84 0.16
C ARG A 256 -7.60 11.06 -0.94
N GLY A 257 -7.54 10.12 -1.86
CA GLY A 257 -6.67 10.15 -3.04
C GLY A 257 -7.49 10.02 -4.33
N PRO A 258 -6.86 10.09 -5.50
CA PRO A 258 -7.51 9.83 -6.77
C PRO A 258 -8.12 8.43 -6.79
N LEU A 259 -9.37 8.31 -7.25
CA LEU A 259 -10.05 7.04 -7.34
C LEU A 259 -9.30 6.07 -8.24
N GLY A 260 -9.09 4.84 -7.78
CA GLY A 260 -8.56 3.73 -8.57
C GLY A 260 -7.04 3.71 -8.75
N LEU A 261 -6.27 4.47 -7.97
CA LEU A 261 -4.82 4.23 -7.88
C LEU A 261 -4.53 2.88 -7.23
N ASN A 262 -5.34 2.49 -6.23
CA ASN A 262 -5.45 1.13 -5.75
C ASN A 262 -6.84 0.58 -6.10
N PHE A 263 -6.90 -0.56 -6.80
CA PHE A 263 -8.16 -1.15 -7.27
C PHE A 263 -9.00 -1.79 -6.15
N SER A 264 -8.53 -1.77 -4.92
CA SER A 264 -9.28 -2.13 -3.72
C SER A 264 -9.64 -0.90 -2.88
N PHE A 265 -9.44 0.29 -3.41
CA PHE A 265 -9.73 1.59 -2.79
C PHE A 265 -8.99 1.85 -1.47
N LEU A 266 -7.91 1.11 -1.19
CA LEU A 266 -7.10 1.30 0.02
C LEU A 266 -6.46 2.69 0.11
N GLU A 267 -6.31 3.39 -1.01
CA GLU A 267 -5.84 4.77 -1.04
C GLU A 267 -6.90 5.80 -0.62
N ASN A 268 -8.13 5.33 -0.47
CA ASN A 268 -9.26 6.12 0.02
C ASN A 268 -9.85 5.54 1.31
N ARG A 269 -9.07 4.76 2.04
CA ARG A 269 -9.50 4.09 3.27
C ARG A 269 -9.67 5.06 4.43
N CYS A 270 -10.47 4.67 5.37
CA CYS A 270 -10.48 5.19 6.73
C CYS A 270 -9.82 4.16 7.65
N ASP A 271 -8.69 4.49 8.26
CA ASP A 271 -8.07 3.65 9.30
C ASP A 271 -8.72 3.99 10.64
N LEU A 272 -9.29 2.98 11.30
CA LEU A 272 -9.83 3.10 12.64
C LEU A 272 -8.84 2.52 13.66
N LEU A 273 -8.36 3.37 14.54
CA LEU A 273 -7.47 3.03 15.65
C LEU A 273 -8.28 3.06 16.95
N LEU A 274 -8.28 1.96 17.70
CA LEU A 274 -8.94 1.86 18.99
C LEU A 274 -7.93 1.39 20.03
N ALA A 275 -7.91 2.02 21.20
CA ALA A 275 -7.08 1.60 22.32
C ALA A 275 -7.50 0.19 22.78
N SER A 276 -6.53 -0.64 23.15
CA SER A 276 -6.75 -2.05 23.49
C SER A 276 -7.39 -2.29 24.86
N ASP A 277 -7.40 -1.26 25.72
CA ASP A 277 -7.97 -1.31 27.08
C ASP A 277 -9.48 -0.97 27.13
N LEU A 278 -10.09 -0.70 25.97
CA LEU A 278 -11.51 -0.41 25.88
C LEU A 278 -12.35 -1.69 25.97
N THR A 279 -13.42 -1.65 26.78
CA THR A 279 -14.49 -2.67 26.73
C THR A 279 -15.21 -2.63 25.37
N GLU A 280 -15.89 -3.70 24.99
CA GLU A 280 -16.63 -3.76 23.71
C GLU A 280 -17.65 -2.62 23.59
N THR A 281 -18.37 -2.30 24.66
CA THR A 281 -19.33 -1.19 24.70
C THR A 281 -18.62 0.16 24.47
N GLU A 282 -17.45 0.39 25.09
CA GLU A 282 -16.67 1.60 24.86
C GLU A 282 -16.11 1.66 23.44
N GLN A 283 -15.60 0.54 22.91
CA GLN A 283 -15.16 0.45 21.51
C GLN A 283 -16.28 0.82 20.55
N GLN A 284 -17.51 0.33 20.79
CA GLN A 284 -18.68 0.64 19.96
C GLN A 284 -18.97 2.16 19.98
N ARG A 285 -18.96 2.79 21.15
CA ARG A 285 -19.20 4.23 21.30
C ARG A 285 -18.12 5.05 20.62
N VAL A 286 -16.84 4.72 20.85
CA VAL A 286 -15.70 5.39 20.23
C VAL A 286 -15.74 5.24 18.71
N ALA A 287 -15.96 4.03 18.20
CA ALA A 287 -16.05 3.76 16.78
C ALA A 287 -17.21 4.53 16.13
N ALA A 288 -18.41 4.51 16.74
CA ALA A 288 -19.58 5.25 16.24
C ALA A 288 -19.30 6.75 16.13
N GLY A 289 -18.76 7.34 17.19
CA GLY A 289 -18.42 8.78 17.20
C GLY A 289 -17.36 9.14 16.15
N LEU A 290 -16.28 8.34 16.03
CA LEU A 290 -15.21 8.57 15.06
C LEU A 290 -15.70 8.41 13.63
N LEU A 291 -16.46 7.34 13.32
CA LEU A 291 -17.02 7.11 11.99
C LEU A 291 -18.05 8.18 11.61
N GLY A 292 -18.89 8.62 12.57
CA GLY A 292 -19.84 9.70 12.37
C GLY A 292 -19.15 11.00 11.97
N ALA A 293 -18.00 11.32 12.58
CA ALA A 293 -17.19 12.47 12.20
C ALA A 293 -16.49 12.26 10.86
N ALA A 294 -15.93 11.07 10.62
CA ALA A 294 -15.15 10.74 9.44
C ALA A 294 -15.98 10.71 8.14
N VAL A 295 -17.28 10.43 8.21
CA VAL A 295 -18.19 10.46 7.04
C VAL A 295 -18.07 11.77 6.28
N THR A 296 -17.91 12.90 6.96
CA THR A 296 -17.77 14.22 6.32
C THR A 296 -16.60 14.34 5.37
N ALA A 297 -15.52 13.56 5.56
CA ALA A 297 -14.41 13.51 4.60
C ALA A 297 -14.79 12.83 3.28
N TYR A 298 -15.90 12.09 3.23
CA TYR A 298 -16.33 11.31 2.07
C TYR A 298 -17.56 11.91 1.36
N ASP A 299 -18.05 13.09 1.74
CA ASP A 299 -19.23 13.73 1.13
C ASP A 299 -19.13 13.88 -0.39
N THR A 300 -17.93 14.12 -0.90
CA THR A 300 -17.64 14.25 -2.33
C THR A 300 -17.00 13.01 -2.93
N PHE A 301 -17.01 11.87 -2.22
CA PHE A 301 -16.40 10.64 -2.73
C PHE A 301 -17.32 9.99 -3.77
N GLU A 302 -16.70 9.43 -4.81
CA GLU A 302 -17.43 8.85 -5.94
C GLU A 302 -18.15 7.53 -5.60
N LEU A 303 -17.74 6.87 -4.51
CA LEU A 303 -18.39 5.64 -4.04
C LEU A 303 -19.44 5.97 -2.96
N ASP A 304 -20.47 5.15 -2.87
CA ASP A 304 -21.54 5.24 -1.88
C ASP A 304 -21.19 4.63 -0.51
N PHE A 305 -19.97 4.10 -0.41
CA PHE A 305 -19.43 3.51 0.81
C PHE A 305 -18.05 4.08 1.16
N ILE A 306 -17.66 3.91 2.42
CA ILE A 306 -16.34 4.24 2.95
C ILE A 306 -15.55 2.94 3.06
N PRO A 307 -14.37 2.82 2.41
CA PRO A 307 -13.43 1.74 2.66
C PRO A 307 -12.85 1.89 4.07
N LEU A 308 -13.08 0.91 4.94
CA LEU A 308 -12.67 0.98 6.35
C LEU A 308 -11.67 -0.12 6.66
N VAL A 309 -10.59 0.22 7.37
CA VAL A 309 -9.55 -0.70 7.82
C VAL A 309 -9.41 -0.61 9.34
N ALA A 310 -9.46 -1.75 10.00
CA ALA A 310 -9.32 -1.83 11.45
C ALA A 310 -8.60 -3.13 11.87
N GLY A 311 -8.10 -3.16 13.11
CA GLY A 311 -7.63 -4.39 13.73
C GLY A 311 -8.76 -5.43 13.86
N GLU A 312 -8.41 -6.72 13.86
CA GLU A 312 -9.40 -7.80 13.96
C GLU A 312 -10.27 -7.73 15.21
N SER A 313 -9.74 -7.23 16.32
CA SER A 313 -10.49 -7.03 17.57
C SER A 313 -11.68 -6.08 17.45
N ALA A 314 -11.66 -5.17 16.46
CA ALA A 314 -12.77 -4.24 16.22
C ALA A 314 -13.90 -4.87 15.36
N MET A 315 -13.73 -6.09 14.83
CA MET A 315 -14.67 -6.70 13.90
C MET A 315 -16.09 -6.80 14.46
N PRO A 316 -16.35 -7.34 15.68
CA PRO A 316 -17.71 -7.45 16.22
C PRO A 316 -18.39 -6.08 16.30
N VAL A 317 -17.65 -5.09 16.79
CA VAL A 317 -18.13 -3.71 16.95
C VAL A 317 -18.52 -3.10 15.60
N LEU A 318 -17.70 -3.27 14.58
CA LEU A 318 -17.95 -2.69 13.25
C LEU A 318 -19.13 -3.35 12.55
N LEU A 319 -19.29 -4.67 12.69
CA LEU A 319 -20.47 -5.38 12.18
C LEU A 319 -21.76 -4.88 12.85
N ASN A 320 -21.74 -4.67 14.17
CA ASN A 320 -22.85 -4.10 14.91
C ASN A 320 -23.19 -2.65 14.50
N LEU A 321 -22.23 -1.91 13.99
CA LEU A 321 -22.41 -0.56 13.43
C LEU A 321 -22.84 -0.56 11.96
N GLY A 322 -23.12 -1.73 11.37
CA GLY A 322 -23.58 -1.87 9.99
C GLY A 322 -22.49 -1.91 8.93
N ALA A 323 -21.23 -2.02 9.33
CA ALA A 323 -20.15 -2.28 8.37
C ALA A 323 -20.24 -3.71 7.83
N GLN A 324 -19.92 -3.89 6.56
CA GLN A 324 -19.86 -5.19 5.92
C GLN A 324 -18.41 -5.63 5.80
N PHE A 325 -18.07 -6.77 6.38
CA PHE A 325 -16.75 -7.36 6.21
C PHE A 325 -16.55 -7.80 4.76
N VAL A 326 -15.44 -7.37 4.17
CA VAL A 326 -15.08 -7.71 2.79
C VAL A 326 -14.01 -8.79 2.75
N ARG A 327 -12.89 -8.58 3.45
CA ARG A 327 -11.75 -9.50 3.50
C ARG A 327 -10.67 -9.03 4.46
N HIS A 328 -9.60 -9.82 4.59
CA HIS A 328 -8.38 -9.38 5.25
C HIS A 328 -7.39 -8.78 4.25
N TYR A 329 -6.59 -7.84 4.72
CA TYR A 329 -5.39 -7.34 4.06
C TYR A 329 -4.21 -7.37 5.01
N CYS A 330 -3.05 -7.67 4.45
CA CYS A 330 -1.77 -7.55 5.11
C CYS A 330 -1.10 -6.27 4.62
N GLN A 331 -0.68 -5.40 5.54
CA GLN A 331 0.16 -4.24 5.26
C GLN A 331 1.59 -4.57 5.63
N CYS A 332 2.51 -4.47 4.68
CA CYS A 332 3.94 -4.49 4.89
C CYS A 332 4.49 -3.08 4.73
N ILE A 333 5.28 -2.64 5.70
CA ILE A 333 5.98 -1.36 5.67
C ILE A 333 7.46 -1.63 5.92
N TRP A 334 8.34 -0.95 5.18
CA TRP A 334 9.77 -0.93 5.46
C TRP A 334 10.33 0.47 5.30
N LEU A 335 11.20 0.85 6.23
CA LEU A 335 11.82 2.16 6.28
C LEU A 335 13.11 2.18 5.45
N LYS A 336 13.58 3.37 5.12
CA LYS A 336 14.74 3.66 4.30
C LYS A 336 15.98 2.83 4.62
N ASP A 337 16.34 2.73 5.90
CA ASP A 337 17.53 1.98 6.32
C ASP A 337 17.40 0.47 6.09
N GLY A 338 16.17 -0.01 5.83
CA GLY A 338 15.86 -1.36 5.41
C GLY A 338 15.96 -1.62 3.90
N TYR A 339 16.04 -0.58 3.05
CA TYR A 339 16.01 -0.73 1.59
C TYR A 339 17.13 -1.63 1.03
N PRO A 340 18.39 -1.53 1.44
CA PRO A 340 19.43 -2.43 0.94
C PRO A 340 19.19 -3.89 1.32
N ARG A 341 18.61 -4.14 2.50
CA ARG A 341 18.24 -5.51 2.92
C ARG A 341 17.07 -6.04 2.11
N SER A 342 16.05 -5.20 1.85
CA SER A 342 14.92 -5.55 1.00
C SER A 342 15.35 -5.91 -0.42
N TYR A 343 16.25 -5.11 -1.01
CA TYR A 343 16.80 -5.36 -2.34
C TYR A 343 17.52 -6.71 -2.41
N ARG A 344 18.45 -6.99 -1.50
CA ARG A 344 19.18 -8.27 -1.45
C ARG A 344 18.25 -9.45 -1.23
N HIS A 345 17.23 -9.29 -0.38
CA HIS A 345 16.25 -10.34 -0.15
C HIS A 345 15.47 -10.66 -1.42
N VAL A 346 14.96 -9.64 -2.12
CA VAL A 346 14.23 -9.80 -3.39
C VAL A 346 15.09 -10.50 -4.42
N ASP A 347 16.35 -10.08 -4.59
CA ASP A 347 17.28 -10.72 -5.51
C ASP A 347 17.52 -12.21 -5.18
N SER A 348 17.81 -12.53 -3.92
CA SER A 348 17.99 -13.89 -3.44
C SER A 348 16.73 -14.75 -3.61
N PHE A 349 15.56 -14.17 -3.34
CA PHE A 349 14.27 -14.86 -3.49
C PHE A 349 14.03 -15.28 -4.94
N TYR A 350 14.15 -14.34 -5.87
CA TYR A 350 13.93 -14.64 -7.29
C TYR A 350 15.00 -15.53 -7.88
N SER A 351 16.25 -15.42 -7.46
CA SER A 351 17.31 -16.36 -7.87
C SER A 351 16.92 -17.81 -7.55
N LYS A 352 16.43 -18.06 -6.32
CA LYS A 352 15.94 -19.39 -5.93
C LYS A 352 14.71 -19.86 -6.73
N VAL A 353 13.80 -18.94 -7.08
CA VAL A 353 12.62 -19.24 -7.91
C VAL A 353 13.06 -19.64 -9.32
N LEU A 354 13.97 -18.88 -9.93
CA LEU A 354 14.46 -19.11 -11.28
C LEU A 354 15.28 -20.41 -11.38
N ASP A 355 16.12 -20.70 -10.39
CA ASP A 355 16.89 -21.96 -10.34
C ASP A 355 15.97 -23.20 -10.27
N ARG A 356 14.87 -23.09 -9.50
CA ARG A 356 13.87 -24.17 -9.44
C ARG A 356 13.13 -24.34 -10.77
N ALA A 357 12.80 -23.24 -11.44
CA ALA A 357 12.17 -23.28 -12.77
C ALA A 357 13.09 -23.95 -13.79
N ARG A 358 14.37 -23.57 -13.84
CA ARG A 358 15.38 -24.19 -14.73
C ARG A 358 15.54 -25.68 -14.49
N LYS A 359 15.61 -26.12 -13.23
CA LYS A 359 15.73 -27.56 -12.88
C LYS A 359 14.51 -28.37 -13.32
N LYS A 360 13.30 -27.80 -13.29
CA LYS A 360 12.10 -28.48 -13.77
C LYS A 360 12.07 -28.61 -15.30
N THR A 361 12.63 -27.64 -16.03
CA THR A 361 12.69 -27.67 -17.50
C THR A 361 13.75 -28.65 -18.01
N VAL A 362 14.78 -28.95 -17.22
CA VAL A 362 15.88 -29.89 -17.59
C VAL A 362 15.53 -31.36 -17.25
N GLN A 363 14.41 -31.65 -16.56
CA GLN A 363 13.93 -33.00 -16.27
C GLN A 363 12.64 -33.40 -17.07
N PRO A 364 12.62 -33.45 -18.38
CA PRO A 364 11.48 -33.98 -19.14
C PRO A 364 11.73 -35.33 -19.82
N SER A 365 12.59 -36.20 -19.38
CA SER A 365 12.80 -37.45 -20.18
C SER A 365 13.13 -38.73 -19.41
N ALA A 366 13.12 -38.73 -18.08
CA ALA A 366 13.38 -39.99 -17.35
C ALA A 366 12.13 -40.85 -17.08
N LEU A 367 10.92 -40.41 -17.46
CA LEU A 367 9.65 -41.13 -17.22
C LEU A 367 9.06 -41.78 -18.48
N LEU A 368 9.69 -41.66 -19.63
CA LEU A 368 9.23 -42.30 -20.91
C LEU A 368 10.02 -43.54 -21.29
N GLU A 369 11.06 -43.92 -20.56
CA GLU A 369 11.84 -45.16 -20.84
C GLU A 369 11.46 -46.36 -19.96
N SER A 370 10.49 -46.26 -19.07
CA SER A 370 10.05 -47.38 -18.21
C SER A 370 8.74 -48.05 -18.70
N VAL A 371 8.26 -47.73 -19.90
CA VAL A 371 7.14 -48.44 -20.57
C VAL A 371 7.57 -48.87 -21.95
N ARG A 372 8.47 -49.82 -22.01
CA ARG A 372 8.66 -50.75 -23.16
C ARG A 372 8.93 -52.13 -22.62
#